data_9a7209b88f3ae05b8a4705c8a4977a83
#
_entry.id   9a7209b88f3ae05b8a4705c8a4977a83
#
_cell.length_a   1.000
_cell.length_b   1.000
_cell.length_c   1.000
_cell.angle_alpha   90.00
_cell.angle_beta   90.00
_cell.angle_gamma   90.00
#
_symmetry.space_group_name_H-M   'P 1'
#
loop_
_entity.id
_entity.type
_entity.pdbx_description
1 polymer ?
#
loop_
_entity_poly.entity_id
_entity_poly.type
_entity_poly.pdbx_seq_one_letter_code
_entity_poly.pdbx_strand_id
1 'polypeptide(L)'
;MERNLSYEFLQDEKNEFSKIADVSQRLLEHCSYSRRTHVFLSHKHDESPLLIKQIRGFFASLNADLYIDWQDKDMPKVTNMDTARKLKEKIKTTDKFVILATPKSIESIWIPWEIGLADQIKGYENIAILPIVHDNEAWVGREYYRLYSKIQNVKGKWLVLAPDYDFFGVELVEWLQK
;
A
#
# COMPACT_ATOMS: atom_id res chain seq x y z
N MET A 1 4.73 -13.49 -17.85
CA MET A 1 3.54 -12.64 -17.97
C MET A 1 3.54 -11.74 -16.74
N GLU A 2 3.53 -10.46 -16.92
CA GLU A 2 3.44 -9.47 -15.84
C GLU A 2 1.98 -9.31 -15.44
N ARG A 3 1.71 -9.22 -14.15
CA ARG A 3 0.34 -8.99 -13.66
C ARG A 3 0.35 -7.96 -12.55
N ASN A 4 -0.56 -7.02 -12.62
CA ASN A 4 -0.94 -6.20 -11.48
C ASN A 4 -1.63 -7.06 -10.44
N LEU A 5 -1.73 -6.58 -9.20
CA LEU A 5 -2.58 -7.21 -8.21
C LEU A 5 -4.03 -7.08 -8.68
N SER A 6 -4.76 -8.19 -8.79
CA SER A 6 -6.14 -8.18 -9.24
C SER A 6 -7.11 -8.38 -8.07
N TYR A 7 -8.34 -7.89 -8.26
CA TYR A 7 -9.42 -8.15 -7.32
C TYR A 7 -9.68 -9.66 -7.18
N GLU A 8 -9.61 -10.41 -8.29
CA GLU A 8 -9.83 -11.84 -8.34
C GLU A 8 -8.75 -12.59 -7.55
N PHE A 9 -7.47 -12.20 -7.70
CA PHE A 9 -6.38 -12.76 -6.90
C PHE A 9 -6.57 -12.54 -5.41
N LEU A 10 -7.03 -11.35 -5.00
CA LEU A 10 -7.28 -11.03 -3.59
C LEU A 10 -8.48 -11.80 -3.02
N GLN A 11 -9.45 -12.16 -3.87
CA GLN A 11 -10.65 -12.88 -3.48
C GLN A 11 -10.51 -14.40 -3.58
N ASP A 12 -9.42 -14.91 -4.18
CA ASP A 12 -9.17 -16.35 -4.26
C ASP A 12 -9.08 -16.93 -2.85
N GLU A 13 -9.95 -17.88 -2.55
CA GLU A 13 -10.02 -18.58 -1.25
C GLU A 13 -8.70 -19.24 -0.87
N LYS A 14 -7.89 -19.64 -1.85
CA LYS A 14 -6.55 -20.22 -1.63
C LYS A 14 -5.57 -19.24 -1.00
N ASN A 15 -5.73 -17.94 -1.23
CA ASN A 15 -4.80 -16.93 -0.70
C ASN A 15 -5.10 -16.54 0.75
N GLU A 16 -6.33 -16.76 1.22
CA GLU A 16 -6.76 -16.54 2.61
C GLU A 16 -6.36 -15.19 3.25
N PHE A 17 -6.10 -14.17 2.44
CA PHE A 17 -5.59 -12.89 2.95
C PHE A 17 -6.48 -12.23 4.02
N SER A 18 -7.79 -12.40 3.93
CA SER A 18 -8.70 -11.90 4.97
C SER A 18 -8.49 -12.59 6.32
N LYS A 19 -8.20 -13.89 6.31
CA LYS A 19 -7.89 -14.67 7.53
C LYS A 19 -6.51 -14.29 8.08
N ILE A 20 -5.52 -14.15 7.19
CA ILE A 20 -4.17 -13.70 7.56
C ILE A 20 -4.24 -12.31 8.22
N ALA A 21 -5.06 -11.40 7.70
CA ALA A 21 -5.25 -10.09 8.29
C ALA A 21 -5.80 -10.17 9.72
N ASP A 22 -6.81 -11.01 9.95
CA ASP A 22 -7.42 -11.18 11.28
C ASP A 22 -6.42 -11.77 12.29
N VAL A 23 -5.65 -12.78 11.87
CA VAL A 23 -4.61 -13.41 12.72
C VAL A 23 -3.49 -12.42 13.02
N SER A 24 -3.01 -11.70 12.00
CA SER A 24 -1.93 -10.73 12.16
C SER A 24 -2.31 -9.61 13.10
N GLN A 25 -3.54 -9.11 13.01
CA GLN A 25 -4.03 -8.07 13.91
C GLN A 25 -4.07 -8.53 15.37
N ARG A 26 -4.53 -9.77 15.62
CA ARG A 26 -4.52 -10.36 16.98
C ARG A 26 -3.10 -10.57 17.52
N LEU A 27 -2.15 -10.99 16.66
CA LEU A 27 -0.76 -11.16 17.05
C LEU A 27 -0.08 -9.84 17.39
N LEU A 28 -0.41 -8.75 16.68
CA LEU A 28 0.10 -7.41 16.97
C LEU A 28 -0.31 -6.92 18.37
N GLU A 29 -1.50 -7.30 18.82
CA GLU A 29 -1.99 -6.97 20.17
C GLU A 29 -1.26 -7.74 21.27
N HIS A 30 -0.59 -8.86 20.96
CA HIS A 30 -0.05 -9.81 21.93
C HIS A 30 1.46 -10.06 21.84
N CYS A 31 2.15 -9.71 20.75
CA CYS A 31 3.54 -10.08 20.51
C CYS A 31 4.43 -8.90 20.09
N SER A 32 5.39 -8.57 20.97
CA SER A 32 6.48 -7.61 20.71
C SER A 32 7.73 -8.23 20.07
N TYR A 33 7.65 -9.28 19.26
CA TYR A 33 8.82 -9.96 18.72
C TYR A 33 8.88 -9.99 17.20
N SER A 34 9.81 -9.30 16.69
CA SER A 34 10.39 -9.01 15.37
C SER A 34 9.90 -7.65 14.80
N ARG A 35 10.87 -6.82 14.44
CA ARG A 35 10.60 -5.54 13.77
C ARG A 35 9.90 -5.81 12.44
N ARG A 36 8.61 -5.54 12.40
CA ARG A 36 7.85 -5.52 11.14
C ARG A 36 8.04 -4.18 10.45
N THR A 37 8.01 -4.22 9.14
CA THR A 37 8.02 -2.99 8.36
C THR A 37 6.66 -2.29 8.48
N HIS A 38 6.66 -1.03 8.84
CA HIS A 38 5.45 -0.21 8.89
C HIS A 38 5.26 0.53 7.56
N VAL A 39 4.13 0.30 6.93
CA VAL A 39 3.81 0.86 5.63
C VAL A 39 2.63 1.81 5.75
N PHE A 40 2.78 3.06 5.34
CA PHE A 40 1.63 3.97 5.16
C PHE A 40 0.90 3.59 3.88
N LEU A 41 -0.39 3.24 3.97
CA LEU A 41 -1.24 2.96 2.82
C LEU A 41 -2.08 4.19 2.47
N SER A 42 -1.66 4.92 1.44
CA SER A 42 -2.45 6.00 0.85
C SER A 42 -3.52 5.41 -0.08
N HIS A 43 -4.78 5.73 0.16
CA HIS A 43 -5.91 5.19 -0.59
C HIS A 43 -7.09 6.16 -0.60
N LYS A 44 -8.08 5.93 -1.44
CA LYS A 44 -9.33 6.71 -1.39
C LYS A 44 -10.19 6.20 -0.24
N HIS A 45 -10.73 7.11 0.59
CA HIS A 45 -11.48 6.78 1.82
C HIS A 45 -12.74 5.93 1.60
N ASP A 46 -13.33 5.96 0.41
CA ASP A 46 -14.51 5.17 0.05
C ASP A 46 -14.18 3.81 -0.60
N GLU A 47 -12.94 3.35 -0.47
CA GLU A 47 -12.58 2.00 -0.89
C GLU A 47 -13.32 0.93 -0.07
N SER A 48 -13.55 -0.21 -0.72
CA SER A 48 -14.20 -1.34 -0.06
C SER A 48 -13.44 -1.78 1.19
N PRO A 49 -14.11 -1.86 2.37
CA PRO A 49 -13.48 -2.40 3.57
C PRO A 49 -12.92 -3.81 3.39
N LEU A 50 -13.55 -4.62 2.53
CA LEU A 50 -13.07 -5.95 2.20
C LEU A 50 -11.76 -5.88 1.42
N LEU A 51 -11.65 -4.99 0.41
CA LEU A 51 -10.41 -4.78 -0.34
C LEU A 51 -9.27 -4.38 0.61
N ILE A 52 -9.52 -3.39 1.47
CA ILE A 52 -8.51 -2.93 2.44
C ILE A 52 -8.08 -4.07 3.37
N LYS A 53 -9.02 -4.90 3.83
CA LYS A 53 -8.71 -6.07 4.65
C LYS A 53 -7.84 -7.08 3.90
N GLN A 54 -8.13 -7.35 2.64
CA GLN A 54 -7.36 -8.26 1.79
C GLN A 54 -5.93 -7.71 1.51
N ILE A 55 -5.80 -6.42 1.23
CA ILE A 55 -4.50 -5.75 1.07
C ILE A 55 -3.69 -5.84 2.38
N ARG A 56 -4.32 -5.62 3.53
CA ARG A 56 -3.65 -5.82 4.83
C ARG A 56 -3.14 -7.26 4.97
N GLY A 57 -3.96 -8.26 4.66
CA GLY A 57 -3.55 -9.67 4.70
C GLY A 57 -2.39 -9.97 3.76
N PHE A 58 -2.41 -9.40 2.55
CA PHE A 58 -1.31 -9.53 1.59
C PHE A 58 0.00 -8.98 2.17
N PHE A 59 0.02 -7.76 2.70
CA PHE A 59 1.24 -7.20 3.31
C PHE A 59 1.64 -7.93 4.60
N ALA A 60 0.69 -8.37 5.40
CA ALA A 60 0.97 -9.16 6.60
C ALA A 60 1.66 -10.49 6.28
N SER A 61 1.32 -11.14 5.17
CA SER A 61 2.01 -12.34 4.68
C SER A 61 3.47 -12.09 4.30
N LEU A 62 3.84 -10.83 4.06
CA LEU A 62 5.19 -10.34 3.75
C LEU A 62 5.90 -9.71 4.98
N ASN A 63 5.39 -9.96 6.19
CA ASN A 63 5.90 -9.38 7.43
C ASN A 63 5.87 -7.84 7.49
N ALA A 64 4.84 -7.23 6.92
CA ALA A 64 4.63 -5.78 6.94
C ALA A 64 3.25 -5.43 7.49
N ASP A 65 3.18 -4.34 8.25
CA ASP A 65 1.96 -3.81 8.84
C ASP A 65 1.52 -2.54 8.12
N LEU A 66 0.23 -2.45 7.79
CA LEU A 66 -0.33 -1.27 7.15
C LEU A 66 -0.90 -0.29 8.17
N TYR A 67 -0.43 0.94 8.14
CA TYR A 67 -1.13 2.07 8.71
C TYR A 67 -2.19 2.56 7.73
N ILE A 68 -3.43 2.67 8.22
CA ILE A 68 -4.60 3.10 7.45
C ILE A 68 -5.28 4.21 8.26
N ASP A 69 -5.33 5.41 7.71
CA ASP A 69 -5.72 6.63 8.42
C ASP A 69 -7.13 6.61 9.01
N TRP A 70 -8.14 6.13 8.28
CA TRP A 70 -9.51 6.07 8.77
C TRP A 70 -9.74 5.01 9.88
N GLN A 71 -8.81 4.11 10.08
CA GLN A 71 -8.82 3.14 11.19
C GLN A 71 -8.12 3.68 12.44
N ASP A 72 -7.41 4.78 12.31
CA ASP A 72 -6.76 5.44 13.44
C ASP A 72 -7.80 6.19 14.28
N LYS A 73 -8.07 5.69 15.49
CA LYS A 73 -9.06 6.27 16.41
C LYS A 73 -8.73 7.70 16.82
N ASP A 74 -7.47 8.08 16.69
CA ASP A 74 -6.99 9.42 17.02
C ASP A 74 -7.14 10.41 15.86
N MET A 75 -7.52 9.92 14.64
CA MET A 75 -7.77 10.82 13.51
C MET A 75 -9.01 11.66 13.72
N PRO A 76 -8.93 12.99 13.47
CA PRO A 76 -10.10 13.85 13.52
C PRO A 76 -11.19 13.41 12.53
N LYS A 77 -12.45 13.36 12.96
CA LYS A 77 -13.58 13.02 12.09
C LYS A 77 -13.84 14.03 10.98
N VAL A 78 -13.41 15.27 11.19
CA VAL A 78 -13.53 16.36 10.22
C VAL A 78 -12.13 16.83 9.87
N THR A 79 -11.85 16.94 8.58
CA THR A 79 -10.58 17.42 8.07
C THR A 79 -10.26 18.82 8.56
N ASN A 80 -9.12 18.97 9.23
CA ASN A 80 -8.62 20.22 9.77
C ASN A 80 -7.08 20.21 9.83
N MET A 81 -6.49 21.24 10.45
CA MET A 81 -5.03 21.35 10.64
C MET A 81 -4.43 20.15 11.40
N ASP A 82 -5.17 19.60 12.37
CA ASP A 82 -4.72 18.43 13.14
C ASP A 82 -4.68 17.17 12.28
N THR A 83 -5.61 17.01 11.34
CA THR A 83 -5.57 15.93 10.35
C THR A 83 -4.27 15.98 9.55
N ALA A 84 -3.94 17.15 8.99
CA ALA A 84 -2.72 17.33 8.21
C ALA A 84 -1.45 17.06 9.06
N ARG A 85 -1.43 17.53 10.31
CA ARG A 85 -0.30 17.29 11.23
C ARG A 85 -0.12 15.80 11.52
N LYS A 86 -1.19 15.08 11.82
CA LYS A 86 -1.16 13.63 12.11
C LYS A 86 -0.74 12.83 10.88
N LEU A 87 -1.25 13.13 9.70
CA LEU A 87 -0.80 12.49 8.47
C LEU A 87 0.69 12.67 8.23
N LYS A 88 1.20 13.90 8.40
CA LYS A 88 2.65 14.17 8.32
C LYS A 88 3.47 13.33 9.29
N GLU A 89 3.01 13.25 10.54
CA GLU A 89 3.68 12.46 11.58
C GLU A 89 3.68 10.96 11.23
N LYS A 90 2.54 10.42 10.80
CA LYS A 90 2.42 9.02 10.42
C LYS A 90 3.25 8.68 9.18
N ILE A 91 3.24 9.53 8.16
CA ILE A 91 4.12 9.38 7.00
C ILE A 91 5.58 9.36 7.45
N LYS A 92 5.98 10.24 8.38
CA LYS A 92 7.36 10.30 8.88
C LYS A 92 7.77 9.05 9.68
N THR A 93 6.86 8.49 10.48
CA THR A 93 7.16 7.38 11.40
C THR A 93 7.02 5.99 10.78
N THR A 94 6.38 5.85 9.63
CA THR A 94 6.35 4.59 8.86
C THR A 94 7.64 4.41 8.08
N ASP A 95 7.99 3.18 7.70
CA ASP A 95 9.20 2.88 6.93
C ASP A 95 8.99 3.11 5.43
N LYS A 96 7.85 2.69 4.90
CA LYS A 96 7.48 2.75 3.48
C LYS A 96 6.16 3.49 3.27
N PHE A 97 5.95 3.95 2.03
CA PHE A 97 4.71 4.57 1.59
C PHE A 97 4.20 3.86 0.33
N VAL A 98 2.99 3.35 0.39
CA VAL A 98 2.36 2.64 -0.73
C VAL A 98 1.05 3.32 -1.10
N ILE A 99 0.87 3.58 -2.40
CA ILE A 99 -0.38 4.10 -2.94
C ILE A 99 -1.20 2.95 -3.51
N LEU A 100 -2.38 2.73 -2.95
CA LEU A 100 -3.36 1.81 -3.49
C LEU A 100 -4.04 2.46 -4.71
N ALA A 101 -3.56 2.11 -5.89
CA ALA A 101 -3.98 2.75 -7.13
C ALA A 101 -5.12 1.95 -7.79
N THR A 102 -6.34 2.18 -7.33
CA THR A 102 -7.58 1.66 -7.89
C THR A 102 -8.16 2.64 -8.93
N PRO A 103 -9.15 2.26 -9.75
CA PRO A 103 -9.89 3.20 -10.58
C PRO A 103 -10.48 4.37 -9.78
N LYS A 104 -10.93 4.14 -8.55
CA LYS A 104 -11.45 5.20 -7.67
C LYS A 104 -10.37 6.17 -7.18
N SER A 105 -9.15 5.70 -6.97
CA SER A 105 -8.05 6.52 -6.43
C SER A 105 -7.71 7.72 -7.32
N ILE A 106 -8.02 7.61 -8.63
CA ILE A 106 -7.82 8.69 -9.61
C ILE A 106 -8.60 9.97 -9.23
N GLU A 107 -9.73 9.84 -8.57
CA GLU A 107 -10.57 10.95 -8.15
C GLU A 107 -10.18 11.55 -6.79
N SER A 108 -9.22 10.96 -6.09
CA SER A 108 -8.79 11.46 -4.78
C SER A 108 -8.07 12.80 -4.91
N ILE A 109 -8.46 13.75 -4.07
CA ILE A 109 -7.78 15.04 -3.92
C ILE A 109 -6.66 14.98 -2.87
N TRP A 110 -6.68 13.96 -2.00
CA TRP A 110 -5.69 13.79 -0.92
C TRP A 110 -4.44 13.05 -1.37
N ILE A 111 -4.57 12.01 -2.20
CA ILE A 111 -3.44 11.21 -2.68
C ILE A 111 -2.33 12.08 -3.30
N PRO A 112 -2.62 13.08 -4.16
CA PRO A 112 -1.58 13.96 -4.69
C PRO A 112 -0.81 14.73 -3.63
N TRP A 113 -1.49 15.17 -2.57
CA TRP A 113 -0.86 15.87 -1.46
C TRP A 113 -0.02 14.92 -0.60
N GLU A 114 -0.54 13.74 -0.30
CA GLU A 114 0.14 12.73 0.51
C GLU A 114 1.40 12.20 -0.17
N ILE A 115 1.35 11.95 -1.49
CA ILE A 115 2.53 11.47 -2.24
C ILE A 115 3.61 12.54 -2.32
N GLY A 116 3.27 13.80 -2.58
CA GLY A 116 4.25 14.88 -2.58
C GLY A 116 4.89 15.09 -1.21
N LEU A 117 4.12 14.90 -0.14
CA LEU A 117 4.63 14.96 1.23
C LEU A 117 5.53 13.75 1.55
N ALA A 118 5.13 12.54 1.13
CA ALA A 118 5.91 11.34 1.32
C ALA A 118 7.24 11.40 0.56
N ASP A 119 7.24 11.93 -0.65
CA ASP A 119 8.44 12.12 -1.47
C ASP A 119 9.48 13.02 -0.77
N GLN A 120 9.01 14.15 -0.23
CA GLN A 120 9.86 15.06 0.55
C GLN A 120 10.44 14.40 1.82
N ILE A 121 9.66 13.55 2.50
CA ILE A 121 10.03 13.00 3.82
C ILE A 121 10.86 11.72 3.70
N LYS A 122 10.51 10.85 2.77
CA LYS A 122 11.05 9.48 2.66
C LYS A 122 12.01 9.28 1.50
N GLY A 123 11.95 10.12 0.47
CA GLY A 123 12.58 9.87 -0.81
C GLY A 123 11.80 8.86 -1.67
N TYR A 124 11.93 9.01 -2.98
CA TYR A 124 11.20 8.24 -3.99
C TYR A 124 11.44 6.72 -3.90
N GLU A 125 12.60 6.30 -3.42
CA GLU A 125 12.98 4.88 -3.25
C GLU A 125 12.14 4.14 -2.19
N ASN A 126 11.50 4.88 -1.29
CA ASN A 126 10.64 4.34 -0.24
C ASN A 126 9.14 4.47 -0.57
N ILE A 127 8.83 4.83 -1.82
CA ILE A 127 7.47 5.00 -2.33
C ILE A 127 7.21 4.00 -3.45
N ALA A 128 6.06 3.33 -3.40
CA ALA A 128 5.63 2.44 -4.46
C ALA A 128 4.14 2.58 -4.76
N ILE A 129 3.78 2.39 -6.02
CA ILE A 129 2.41 2.29 -6.49
C ILE A 129 2.00 0.83 -6.50
N LEU A 130 0.86 0.51 -5.92
CA LEU A 130 0.22 -0.80 -5.98
C LEU A 130 -1.03 -0.70 -6.85
N PRO A 131 -0.94 -1.01 -8.15
CA PRO A 131 -2.09 -1.02 -9.04
C PRO A 131 -3.04 -2.15 -8.71
N ILE A 132 -4.33 -1.86 -8.63
CA ILE A 132 -5.41 -2.84 -8.50
C ILE A 132 -6.31 -2.73 -9.72
N VAL A 133 -6.46 -3.83 -10.43
CA VAL A 133 -7.29 -3.95 -11.64
C VAL A 133 -8.09 -5.25 -11.59
N HIS A 134 -9.08 -5.39 -12.46
CA HIS A 134 -9.66 -6.69 -12.75
C HIS A 134 -8.72 -7.52 -13.64
N ASP A 135 -8.81 -8.84 -13.58
CA ASP A 135 -8.03 -9.72 -14.45
C ASP A 135 -8.24 -9.33 -15.92
N ASN A 136 -7.13 -9.27 -16.65
CA ASN A 136 -7.07 -8.86 -18.08
C ASN A 136 -7.34 -7.38 -18.36
N GLU A 137 -7.45 -6.52 -17.35
CA GLU A 137 -7.53 -5.08 -17.55
C GLU A 137 -6.13 -4.42 -17.47
N ALA A 138 -5.91 -3.43 -18.32
CA ALA A 138 -4.73 -2.58 -18.23
C ALA A 138 -4.95 -1.51 -17.14
N TRP A 139 -3.98 -1.36 -16.27
CA TRP A 139 -4.01 -0.27 -15.31
C TRP A 139 -3.74 1.07 -15.98
N VAL A 140 -4.63 2.04 -15.73
CA VAL A 140 -4.48 3.42 -16.17
C VAL A 140 -4.38 4.30 -14.94
N GLY A 141 -3.20 4.82 -14.66
CA GLY A 141 -2.94 5.70 -13.51
C GLY A 141 -2.76 7.16 -13.89
N ARG A 142 -2.62 8.02 -12.89
CA ARG A 142 -2.24 9.42 -13.07
C ARG A 142 -0.81 9.51 -13.61
N GLU A 143 -0.51 10.58 -14.39
CA GLU A 143 0.79 10.80 -15.00
C GLU A 143 1.93 10.77 -13.96
N TYR A 144 1.77 11.43 -12.83
CA TYR A 144 2.79 11.50 -11.77
C TYR A 144 3.06 10.17 -11.08
N TYR A 145 2.21 9.14 -11.23
CA TYR A 145 2.50 7.79 -10.73
C TYR A 145 3.72 7.17 -11.43
N ARG A 146 4.03 7.59 -12.65
CA ARG A 146 5.20 7.13 -13.41
C ARG A 146 6.54 7.55 -12.80
N LEU A 147 6.52 8.49 -11.86
CA LEU A 147 7.72 8.93 -11.13
C LEU A 147 8.15 7.92 -10.06
N TYR A 148 7.29 6.98 -9.68
CA TYR A 148 7.51 6.07 -8.56
C TYR A 148 7.52 4.62 -9.01
N SER A 149 8.22 3.80 -8.22
CA SER A 149 8.29 2.36 -8.44
C SER A 149 6.90 1.72 -8.40
N LYS A 150 6.72 0.61 -9.10
CA LYS A 150 5.45 -0.10 -9.22
C LYS A 150 5.56 -1.51 -8.67
N ILE A 151 4.62 -1.91 -7.82
CA ILE A 151 4.52 -3.28 -7.31
C ILE A 151 3.77 -4.12 -8.33
N GLN A 152 4.42 -5.15 -8.85
CA GLN A 152 3.81 -6.08 -9.82
C GLN A 152 4.26 -7.53 -9.59
N ASN A 153 3.41 -8.47 -9.99
CA ASN A 153 3.78 -9.87 -10.06
C ASN A 153 4.41 -10.19 -11.42
N VAL A 154 5.64 -10.60 -11.40
CA VAL A 154 6.39 -11.00 -12.59
C VAL A 154 6.77 -12.47 -12.45
N LYS A 155 6.17 -13.35 -13.25
CA LYS A 155 6.45 -14.79 -13.24
C LYS A 155 6.31 -15.46 -11.87
N GLY A 156 5.29 -15.03 -11.10
CA GLY A 156 5.00 -15.58 -9.77
C GLY A 156 5.74 -14.91 -8.61
N LYS A 157 6.62 -13.95 -8.87
CA LYS A 157 7.32 -13.16 -7.85
C LYS A 157 6.77 -11.74 -7.78
N TRP A 158 6.55 -11.25 -6.59
CA TRP A 158 6.20 -9.84 -6.36
C TRP A 158 7.45 -8.98 -6.36
N LEU A 159 7.53 -8.05 -7.30
CA LEU A 159 8.66 -7.15 -7.49
C LEU A 159 8.22 -5.68 -7.32
N VAL A 160 9.14 -4.86 -6.86
CA VAL A 160 9.07 -3.40 -6.91
C VAL A 160 9.93 -2.97 -8.10
N LEU A 161 9.27 -2.63 -9.20
CA LEU A 161 9.91 -2.26 -10.46
C LEU A 161 10.21 -0.77 -10.45
N ALA A 162 11.42 -0.40 -10.87
CA ALA A 162 11.81 1.00 -10.97
C ALA A 162 11.00 1.73 -12.05
N PRO A 163 10.81 3.07 -11.92
CA PRO A 163 10.19 3.87 -12.97
C PRO A 163 10.85 3.64 -14.33
N ASP A 164 10.07 3.60 -15.39
CA ASP A 164 10.52 3.43 -16.78
C ASP A 164 11.23 2.10 -17.10
N TYR A 165 11.28 1.15 -16.15
CA TYR A 165 11.86 -0.17 -16.35
C TYR A 165 10.85 -1.28 -16.04
N ASP A 166 10.49 -2.07 -17.05
CA ASP A 166 9.55 -3.18 -16.89
C ASP A 166 10.19 -4.44 -16.27
N PHE A 167 11.53 -4.50 -16.20
CA PHE A 167 12.25 -5.71 -15.79
C PHE A 167 13.29 -5.50 -14.69
N PHE A 168 13.62 -4.26 -14.34
CA PHE A 168 14.56 -3.96 -13.27
C PHE A 168 13.83 -3.61 -11.98
N GLY A 169 13.97 -4.47 -10.99
CA GLY A 169 13.33 -4.29 -9.69
C GLY A 169 13.94 -5.19 -8.63
N VAL A 170 13.53 -4.98 -7.41
CA VAL A 170 13.87 -5.81 -6.25
C VAL A 170 12.65 -6.61 -5.82
N GLU A 171 12.85 -7.75 -5.17
CA GLU A 171 11.73 -8.49 -4.58
C GLU A 171 11.01 -7.61 -3.54
N LEU A 172 9.67 -7.66 -3.52
CA LEU A 172 8.87 -6.83 -2.62
C LEU A 172 9.27 -7.04 -1.15
N VAL A 173 9.57 -8.29 -0.77
CA VAL A 173 10.05 -8.62 0.59
C VAL A 173 11.36 -7.89 0.90
N GLU A 174 12.32 -7.86 -0.02
CA GLU A 174 13.59 -7.16 0.16
C GLU A 174 13.39 -5.65 0.26
N TRP A 175 12.51 -5.09 -0.59
CA TRP A 175 12.20 -3.66 -0.57
C TRP A 175 11.56 -3.24 0.76
N LEU A 176 10.68 -4.07 1.30
CA LEU A 176 10.05 -3.82 2.60
C LEU A 176 11.07 -3.84 3.75
N GLN A 177 12.16 -4.60 3.64
CA GLN A 177 13.16 -4.76 4.71
C GLN A 177 14.32 -3.75 4.67
N LYS A 178 14.48 -3.03 3.58
CA LYS A 178 15.47 -1.95 3.43
C LYS A 178 14.96 -0.64 4.02
#